data_4c13cbc7f7770010e4c83fbcd6642faa
#
_entry.id   4c13cbc7f7770010e4c83fbcd6642faa
#
_cell.length_a   1.000
_cell.length_b   1.000
_cell.length_c   1.000
_cell.angle_alpha   90.00
_cell.angle_beta   90.00
_cell.angle_gamma   90.00
#
_symmetry.space_group_name_H-M   'P 1'
#
loop_
_entity.id
_entity.type
_entity.pdbx_description
1 polymer ?
#
loop_
_entity_poly.entity_id
_entity_poly.type
_entity_poly.pdbx_seq_one_letter_code
_entity_poly.pdbx_strand_id
1 'polypeptide(L)'
;MRPSFQPRLVNPPFGDPSLYIPFSYRGKAILFDAGDLAPLSSRDLLKVDHIFITHTHMDHFSGFDRILRLCLGRNKILHLYGPDNFLYNLEGKLNSYQWNLVDNFTYQLVIKATEVTGNQRITRIYRCRDGFAAKGEEMGAPLSAILLETPSVSVTAAILDHQIPCLGLALKEHFHINIIKPALTELGLVPGPWLKSFKEYLFLERAPDTVFEVPAQYTQSSSKRFSLGKLADRIVQITAGQKIAYITDVGFTSENIARIITLAEGVDHLFIEAAFLNEDREIAAEKYHLTAHQAGYLAAVCGVERLTVFHFSPRYTDRYDSIYKEAHTAFLHY
;
A
#
# COMPACT_ATOMS: atom_id res chain seq x y z
N MET A 1 -18.03 -0.97 -11.70
CA MET A 1 -17.51 0.09 -10.78
C MET A 1 -16.03 0.29 -11.09
N ARG A 2 -15.49 1.53 -11.07
CA ARG A 2 -14.04 1.72 -11.25
C ARG A 2 -13.41 1.86 -9.87
N PRO A 3 -12.51 0.96 -9.46
CA PRO A 3 -11.91 1.00 -8.14
C PRO A 3 -11.08 2.28 -7.91
N SER A 4 -11.00 2.74 -6.66
CA SER A 4 -10.21 3.92 -6.30
C SER A 4 -8.71 3.69 -6.43
N PHE A 5 -8.26 2.45 -6.27
CA PHE A 5 -6.88 2.04 -6.49
C PHE A 5 -6.82 0.68 -7.19
N GLN A 6 -5.70 0.41 -7.86
CA GLN A 6 -5.51 -0.81 -8.65
C GLN A 6 -4.16 -1.43 -8.26
N PRO A 7 -4.14 -2.35 -7.28
CA PRO A 7 -2.91 -3.01 -6.86
C PRO A 7 -2.40 -3.93 -7.97
N ARG A 8 -1.08 -3.95 -8.16
CA ARG A 8 -0.41 -4.89 -9.05
C ARG A 8 0.96 -5.25 -8.51
N LEU A 9 1.32 -6.51 -8.56
CA LEU A 9 2.69 -6.95 -8.33
C LEU A 9 3.60 -6.31 -9.38
N VAL A 10 4.77 -5.86 -8.95
CA VAL A 10 5.75 -5.20 -9.84
C VAL A 10 6.50 -6.22 -10.65
N ASN A 11 6.82 -7.35 -10.02
CA ASN A 11 7.64 -8.42 -10.57
C ASN A 11 6.82 -9.70 -10.81
N PRO A 12 7.31 -10.62 -11.66
CA PRO A 12 6.74 -11.96 -11.77
C PRO A 12 6.91 -12.72 -10.44
N PRO A 13 6.22 -13.85 -10.24
CA PRO A 13 6.17 -14.54 -8.95
C PRO A 13 7.51 -15.00 -8.37
N PHE A 14 8.53 -15.16 -9.20
CA PHE A 14 9.92 -15.50 -8.81
C PHE A 14 10.82 -14.28 -8.57
N GLY A 15 10.32 -13.07 -8.82
CA GLY A 15 11.08 -11.85 -8.62
C GLY A 15 10.87 -11.27 -7.24
N ASP A 16 11.69 -10.29 -6.91
CA ASP A 16 11.68 -9.59 -5.62
C ASP A 16 10.30 -9.01 -5.31
N PRO A 17 9.77 -9.21 -4.09
CA PRO A 17 8.43 -8.78 -3.73
C PRO A 17 8.24 -7.27 -3.80
N SER A 18 7.17 -6.82 -4.44
CA SER A 18 6.73 -5.43 -4.42
C SER A 18 5.31 -5.30 -4.96
N LEU A 19 4.41 -4.65 -4.21
CA LEU A 19 3.05 -4.37 -4.64
C LEU A 19 2.87 -2.85 -4.84
N TYR A 20 2.69 -2.44 -6.11
CA TYR A 20 2.44 -1.05 -6.47
C TYR A 20 0.93 -0.76 -6.50
N ILE A 21 0.50 0.25 -5.77
CA ILE A 21 -0.92 0.58 -5.55
C ILE A 21 -1.18 2.03 -5.99
N PRO A 22 -1.41 2.28 -7.29
CA PRO A 22 -1.74 3.61 -7.78
C PRO A 22 -3.18 3.98 -7.48
N PHE A 23 -3.41 5.20 -7.03
CA PHE A 23 -4.74 5.76 -6.84
C PHE A 23 -5.25 6.41 -8.13
N SER A 24 -6.44 6.01 -8.54
CA SER A 24 -7.12 6.58 -9.70
C SER A 24 -7.33 8.08 -9.50
N TYR A 25 -6.96 8.88 -10.50
CA TYR A 25 -7.19 10.34 -10.55
C TYR A 25 -6.48 11.20 -9.48
N ARG A 26 -5.68 10.63 -8.57
CA ARG A 26 -5.00 11.39 -7.51
C ARG A 26 -3.53 11.71 -7.82
N GLY A 27 -2.92 11.02 -8.79
CA GLY A 27 -1.48 11.16 -9.08
C GLY A 27 -0.57 10.71 -7.93
N LYS A 28 -1.08 9.85 -7.05
CA LYS A 28 -0.40 9.28 -5.88
C LYS A 28 -0.40 7.76 -5.95
N ALA A 29 0.54 7.14 -5.26
CA ALA A 29 0.62 5.69 -5.11
C ALA A 29 1.16 5.32 -3.72
N ILE A 30 0.83 4.14 -3.27
CA ILE A 30 1.43 3.44 -2.13
C ILE A 30 2.24 2.27 -2.67
N LEU A 31 3.31 1.93 -1.98
CA LEU A 31 4.14 0.76 -2.26
C LEU A 31 4.21 -0.12 -1.01
N PHE A 32 3.92 -1.41 -1.18
CA PHE A 32 4.21 -2.43 -0.18
C PHE A 32 5.42 -3.21 -0.69
N ASP A 33 6.49 -3.21 0.09
CA ASP A 33 7.84 -3.61 -0.24
C ASP A 33 8.47 -2.84 -1.41
N ALA A 34 9.79 -2.80 -1.40
CA ALA A 34 10.61 -2.16 -2.40
C ALA A 34 11.73 -3.12 -2.85
N GLY A 35 11.34 -4.26 -3.38
CA GLY A 35 12.23 -5.18 -4.05
C GLY A 35 12.73 -4.62 -5.38
N ASP A 36 12.87 -5.41 -6.43
CA ASP A 36 13.26 -4.84 -7.73
C ASP A 36 12.16 -3.92 -8.29
N LEU A 37 12.48 -2.65 -8.41
CA LEU A 37 11.59 -1.62 -8.95
C LEU A 37 11.93 -1.24 -10.40
N ALA A 38 12.80 -1.99 -11.08
CA ALA A 38 13.17 -1.73 -12.47
C ALA A 38 11.97 -1.72 -13.44
N PRO A 39 10.95 -2.58 -13.28
CA PRO A 39 9.77 -2.57 -14.14
C PRO A 39 8.89 -1.32 -14.00
N LEU A 40 9.00 -0.55 -12.91
CA LEU A 40 8.25 0.68 -12.75
C LEU A 40 8.90 1.85 -13.48
N SER A 41 8.08 2.61 -14.20
CA SER A 41 8.55 3.86 -14.82
C SER A 41 8.93 4.90 -13.75
N SER A 42 9.84 5.82 -14.10
CA SER A 42 10.17 6.96 -13.22
C SER A 42 8.93 7.78 -12.86
N ARG A 43 7.97 7.90 -13.80
CA ARG A 43 6.68 8.58 -13.56
C ARG A 43 5.85 7.88 -12.48
N ASP A 44 5.84 6.56 -12.45
CA ASP A 44 5.08 5.80 -11.46
C ASP A 44 5.76 5.85 -10.09
N LEU A 45 7.09 5.72 -10.05
CA LEU A 45 7.87 5.86 -8.81
C LEU A 45 7.70 7.26 -8.18
N LEU A 46 7.63 8.32 -8.98
CA LEU A 46 7.43 9.68 -8.47
C LEU A 46 6.04 9.91 -7.87
N LYS A 47 5.04 9.05 -8.14
CA LYS A 47 3.73 9.09 -7.48
C LYS A 47 3.75 8.49 -6.08
N VAL A 48 4.77 7.68 -5.74
CA VAL A 48 4.86 7.01 -4.45
C VAL A 48 5.16 8.03 -3.35
N ASP A 49 4.24 8.14 -2.38
CA ASP A 49 4.40 9.00 -1.20
C ASP A 49 4.60 8.17 0.07
N HIS A 50 4.06 6.95 0.12
CA HIS A 50 4.13 6.04 1.26
C HIS A 50 4.68 4.69 0.82
N ILE A 51 5.65 4.18 1.59
CA ILE A 51 6.32 2.90 1.38
C ILE A 51 6.24 2.12 2.69
N PHE A 52 5.70 0.92 2.63
CA PHE A 52 5.61 0.02 3.78
C PHE A 52 6.51 -1.17 3.51
N ILE A 53 7.56 -1.31 4.27
CA ILE A 53 8.53 -2.40 4.18
C ILE A 53 8.11 -3.47 5.18
N THR A 54 7.83 -4.68 4.68
CA THR A 54 7.40 -5.78 5.54
C THR A 54 8.52 -6.23 6.45
N HIS A 55 9.73 -6.32 5.93
CA HIS A 55 10.98 -6.57 6.66
C HIS A 55 12.18 -6.17 5.79
N THR A 56 13.37 -6.17 6.34
CA THR A 56 14.55 -5.62 5.65
C THR A 56 15.48 -6.67 5.05
N HIS A 57 14.96 -7.85 4.61
CA HIS A 57 15.71 -8.71 3.71
C HIS A 57 15.97 -7.97 2.39
N MET A 58 17.03 -8.36 1.70
CA MET A 58 17.54 -7.60 0.55
C MET A 58 16.49 -7.50 -0.57
N ASP A 59 15.81 -8.56 -0.87
CA ASP A 59 14.78 -8.68 -1.91
C ASP A 59 13.50 -7.87 -1.61
N HIS A 60 13.29 -7.39 -0.36
CA HIS A 60 12.18 -6.52 0.02
C HIS A 60 12.56 -5.04 0.10
N PHE A 61 13.87 -4.71 0.09
CA PHE A 61 14.31 -3.34 0.35
C PHE A 61 15.39 -2.81 -0.61
N SER A 62 15.96 -3.63 -1.50
CA SER A 62 17.03 -3.24 -2.42
C SER A 62 16.61 -2.11 -3.37
N GLY A 63 15.38 -2.12 -3.87
CA GLY A 63 14.86 -1.13 -4.82
C GLY A 63 14.62 0.26 -4.23
N PHE A 64 14.68 0.44 -2.92
CA PHE A 64 14.54 1.76 -2.29
C PHE A 64 15.58 2.77 -2.82
N ASP A 65 16.78 2.34 -3.15
CA ASP A 65 17.85 3.20 -3.68
C ASP A 65 17.44 3.87 -5.00
N ARG A 66 16.64 3.19 -5.83
CA ARG A 66 16.10 3.75 -7.06
C ARG A 66 15.12 4.89 -6.79
N ILE A 67 14.24 4.74 -5.79
CA ILE A 67 13.33 5.81 -5.37
C ILE A 67 14.12 6.97 -4.78
N LEU A 68 15.05 6.69 -3.88
CA LEU A 68 15.91 7.68 -3.25
C LEU A 68 16.60 8.53 -4.30
N ARG A 69 17.31 7.89 -5.24
CA ARG A 69 18.02 8.57 -6.34
C ARG A 69 17.08 9.41 -7.20
N LEU A 70 15.90 8.91 -7.52
CA LEU A 70 14.92 9.61 -8.38
C LEU A 70 14.33 10.84 -7.69
N CYS A 71 14.22 10.82 -6.36
CA CYS A 71 13.62 11.91 -5.56
C CYS A 71 14.62 12.97 -5.12
N LEU A 72 15.92 12.74 -5.26
CA LEU A 72 16.95 13.76 -4.95
C LEU A 72 16.70 15.04 -5.76
N GLY A 73 16.88 16.19 -5.11
CA GLY A 73 16.68 17.51 -5.70
C GLY A 73 15.19 17.84 -6.00
N ARG A 74 14.24 17.08 -5.50
CA ARG A 74 12.80 17.32 -5.63
C ARG A 74 12.18 17.71 -4.30
N ASN A 75 11.19 18.60 -4.35
CA ASN A 75 10.37 18.94 -3.18
C ASN A 75 9.40 17.79 -2.90
N LYS A 76 9.86 16.79 -2.15
CA LYS A 76 9.09 15.58 -1.87
C LYS A 76 9.28 15.13 -0.43
N ILE A 77 8.20 14.62 0.15
CA ILE A 77 8.23 13.90 1.42
C ILE A 77 7.91 12.44 1.10
N LEU A 78 8.78 11.52 1.52
CA LEU A 78 8.55 10.10 1.51
C LEU A 78 8.27 9.64 2.95
N HIS A 79 7.17 8.92 3.13
CA HIS A 79 6.83 8.27 4.38
C HIS A 79 7.18 6.79 4.29
N LEU A 80 8.08 6.31 5.13
CA LEU A 80 8.50 4.93 5.21
C LEU A 80 8.01 4.31 6.51
N TYR A 81 7.60 3.06 6.44
CA TYR A 81 7.18 2.28 7.60
C TYR A 81 7.87 0.92 7.54
N GLY A 82 8.30 0.40 8.68
CA GLY A 82 8.90 -0.93 8.75
C GLY A 82 8.85 -1.48 10.19
N PRO A 83 9.15 -2.77 10.38
CA PRO A 83 9.15 -3.42 11.68
C PRO A 83 10.37 -3.02 12.53
N ASP A 84 10.57 -3.72 13.61
CA ASP A 84 11.75 -3.58 14.48
C ASP A 84 13.07 -3.65 13.69
N ASN A 85 14.06 -2.83 14.07
CA ASN A 85 15.34 -2.62 13.39
C ASN A 85 15.26 -1.93 11.99
N PHE A 86 14.10 -1.50 11.56
CA PHE A 86 13.95 -0.81 10.27
C PHE A 86 14.74 0.51 10.22
N LEU A 87 14.69 1.33 11.26
CA LEU A 87 15.41 2.61 11.29
C LEU A 87 16.92 2.40 11.22
N TYR A 88 17.45 1.41 11.94
CA TYR A 88 18.88 1.07 11.89
C TYR A 88 19.31 0.66 10.48
N ASN A 89 18.54 -0.20 9.82
CA ASN A 89 18.84 -0.68 8.47
C ASN A 89 18.68 0.43 7.41
N LEU A 90 17.70 1.32 7.56
CA LEU A 90 17.54 2.50 6.72
C LEU A 90 18.72 3.45 6.86
N GLU A 91 19.18 3.72 8.09
CA GLU A 91 20.36 4.55 8.35
C GLU A 91 21.62 3.94 7.75
N GLY A 92 21.81 2.62 7.84
CA GLY A 92 22.89 1.90 7.17
C GLY A 92 22.87 2.14 5.66
N LYS A 93 21.70 2.08 5.03
CA LYS A 93 21.52 2.37 3.60
C LYS A 93 21.85 3.83 3.26
N LEU A 94 21.33 4.78 4.02
CA LEU A 94 21.57 6.21 3.79
C LEU A 94 23.05 6.56 4.00
N ASN A 95 23.72 5.96 4.97
CA ASN A 95 25.13 6.15 5.27
C ASN A 95 26.09 5.47 4.27
N SER A 96 25.58 4.57 3.41
CA SER A 96 26.40 3.93 2.37
C SER A 96 26.77 4.85 1.21
N TYR A 97 26.18 6.06 1.14
CA TYR A 97 26.41 7.05 0.08
C TYR A 97 27.10 8.32 0.60
N GLN A 98 27.75 9.03 -0.31
CA GLN A 98 28.34 10.36 -0.03
C GLN A 98 27.37 11.46 -0.43
N TRP A 99 27.12 12.41 0.46
CA TRP A 99 26.12 13.50 0.31
C TRP A 99 26.75 14.89 0.14
N ASN A 100 27.98 14.97 -0.39
CA ASN A 100 28.75 16.22 -0.52
C ASN A 100 28.16 17.26 -1.51
N LEU A 101 27.18 16.87 -2.33
CA LEU A 101 26.57 17.74 -3.36
C LEU A 101 25.15 18.21 -3.00
N VAL A 102 24.60 17.78 -1.86
CA VAL A 102 23.19 18.01 -1.53
C VAL A 102 22.86 19.48 -1.24
N ASP A 103 23.85 20.30 -0.85
CA ASP A 103 23.68 21.72 -0.62
C ASP A 103 23.37 22.50 -1.91
N ASN A 104 23.70 21.94 -3.07
CA ASN A 104 23.43 22.55 -4.37
C ASN A 104 21.97 22.37 -4.83
N PHE A 105 21.17 21.58 -4.13
CA PHE A 105 19.78 21.35 -4.51
C PHE A 105 18.86 22.46 -4.01
N THR A 106 18.13 23.09 -4.93
CA THR A 106 17.10 24.08 -4.62
C THR A 106 15.95 23.47 -3.81
N TYR A 107 15.56 22.25 -4.18
CA TYR A 107 14.47 21.52 -3.53
C TYR A 107 15.04 20.37 -2.70
N GLN A 108 14.34 20.03 -1.62
CA GLN A 108 14.83 19.08 -0.65
C GLN A 108 13.90 17.88 -0.52
N LEU A 109 14.48 16.69 -0.63
CA LEU A 109 13.84 15.45 -0.23
C LEU A 109 13.83 15.34 1.30
N VAL A 110 12.70 14.99 1.85
CA VAL A 110 12.54 14.63 3.28
C VAL A 110 12.02 13.21 3.38
N ILE A 111 12.65 12.40 4.19
CA ILE A 111 12.18 11.06 4.55
C ILE A 111 11.67 11.13 5.98
N LYS A 112 10.43 10.69 6.21
CA LYS A 112 9.86 10.42 7.53
C LYS A 112 9.74 8.92 7.67
N ALA A 113 10.60 8.31 8.46
CA ALA A 113 10.61 6.87 8.64
C ALA A 113 10.09 6.49 10.03
N THR A 114 9.14 5.57 10.06
CA THR A 114 8.49 5.07 11.26
C THR A 114 8.79 3.59 11.44
N GLU A 115 9.45 3.27 12.54
CA GLU A 115 9.62 1.90 13.01
C GLU A 115 8.44 1.51 13.88
N VAL A 116 7.95 0.30 13.69
CA VAL A 116 6.78 -0.27 14.36
C VAL A 116 7.19 -1.50 15.12
N THR A 117 7.12 -1.44 16.44
CA THR A 117 7.36 -2.59 17.33
C THR A 117 6.05 -3.02 17.99
N GLY A 118 6.06 -4.13 18.75
CA GLY A 118 4.87 -4.59 19.48
C GLY A 118 4.31 -3.58 20.49
N ASN A 119 5.12 -2.61 20.93
CA ASN A 119 4.77 -1.72 22.04
C ASN A 119 4.75 -0.22 21.68
N GLN A 120 5.41 0.19 20.60
CA GLN A 120 5.61 1.61 20.29
C GLN A 120 5.84 1.87 18.79
N ARG A 121 5.77 3.14 18.44
CA ARG A 121 6.21 3.67 17.14
C ARG A 121 7.27 4.71 17.38
N ILE A 122 8.34 4.64 16.60
CA ILE A 122 9.42 5.62 16.61
C ILE A 122 9.52 6.21 15.23
N THR A 123 9.37 7.52 15.10
CA THR A 123 9.51 8.22 13.82
C THR A 123 10.75 9.09 13.84
N ARG A 124 11.61 8.93 12.82
CA ARG A 124 12.78 9.80 12.58
C ARG A 124 12.64 10.55 11.28
N ILE A 125 13.20 11.75 11.25
CA ILE A 125 13.17 12.63 10.07
C ILE A 125 14.58 12.77 9.52
N TYR A 126 14.72 12.48 8.21
CA TYR A 126 15.97 12.57 7.48
C TYR A 126 15.81 13.59 6.36
N ARG A 127 16.67 14.62 6.33
CA ARG A 127 16.63 15.68 5.33
C ARG A 127 17.84 15.57 4.41
N CYS A 128 17.62 15.71 3.12
CA CYS A 128 18.67 15.65 2.11
C CYS A 128 19.81 16.65 2.41
N ARG A 129 19.46 17.92 2.75
CA ARG A 129 20.43 18.97 3.11
C ARG A 129 21.32 18.66 4.30
N ASP A 130 20.88 17.76 5.17
CA ASP A 130 21.62 17.35 6.35
C ASP A 130 22.41 16.06 6.10
N GLY A 131 22.57 15.65 4.82
CA GLY A 131 23.19 14.37 4.45
C GLY A 131 22.39 13.18 4.98
N PHE A 132 21.09 13.34 5.18
CA PHE A 132 20.19 12.34 5.78
C PHE A 132 20.60 11.89 7.19
N ALA A 133 21.33 12.73 7.93
CA ALA A 133 21.52 12.48 9.36
C ALA A 133 20.16 12.49 10.09
N ALA A 134 19.97 11.54 11.00
CA ALA A 134 18.74 11.46 11.79
C ALA A 134 18.56 12.72 12.64
N LYS A 135 17.43 13.40 12.51
CA LYS A 135 17.07 14.56 13.33
C LYS A 135 15.65 14.42 13.83
N GLY A 136 15.50 14.62 15.14
CA GLY A 136 14.23 14.50 15.82
C GLY A 136 13.78 13.03 15.95
N GLU A 137 13.28 12.70 17.10
CA GLU A 137 12.64 11.42 17.37
C GLU A 137 11.28 11.72 17.97
N GLU A 138 10.23 11.28 17.29
CA GLU A 138 8.87 11.37 17.80
C GLU A 138 8.47 9.97 18.29
N MET A 139 8.35 9.82 19.60
CA MET A 139 7.75 8.62 20.17
C MET A 139 6.23 8.74 20.05
N GLY A 140 5.64 7.89 19.24
CA GLY A 140 4.20 7.83 19.04
C GLY A 140 3.50 7.10 20.18
N ALA A 141 2.19 7.33 20.28
CA ALA A 141 1.31 6.63 21.22
C ALA A 141 1.37 5.10 21.04
N PRO A 142 0.97 4.32 22.07
CA PRO A 142 0.92 2.86 22.00
C PRO A 142 0.15 2.38 20.78
N LEU A 143 0.52 1.24 20.29
CA LEU A 143 0.14 0.68 19.01
C LEU A 143 -1.37 0.72 18.72
N SER A 144 -1.79 1.59 17.85
CA SER A 144 -2.93 1.33 16.98
C SER A 144 -2.43 0.48 15.81
N ALA A 145 -3.15 -0.56 15.41
CA ALA A 145 -2.79 -1.33 14.20
C ALA A 145 -2.75 -0.46 12.93
N ILE A 146 -3.31 0.75 12.96
CA ILE A 146 -3.39 1.68 11.83
C ILE A 146 -2.06 2.44 11.73
N LEU A 147 -1.32 2.23 10.65
CA LEU A 147 -0.06 2.92 10.34
C LEU A 147 -0.26 4.21 9.57
N LEU A 148 -1.25 4.24 8.70
CA LEU A 148 -1.64 5.41 7.93
C LEU A 148 -3.15 5.59 8.04
N GLU A 149 -3.56 6.81 8.35
CA GLU A 149 -4.96 7.24 8.32
C GLU A 149 -5.09 8.49 7.46
N THR A 150 -5.98 8.45 6.49
CA THR A 150 -6.36 9.59 5.65
C THR A 150 -7.89 9.63 5.55
N PRO A 151 -8.48 10.73 5.11
CA PRO A 151 -9.94 10.79 4.94
C PRO A 151 -10.53 9.71 4.02
N SER A 152 -9.72 9.09 3.18
CA SER A 152 -10.21 8.15 2.17
C SER A 152 -9.73 6.71 2.35
N VAL A 153 -8.60 6.49 2.98
CA VAL A 153 -8.00 5.16 3.14
C VAL A 153 -7.25 5.05 4.45
N SER A 154 -7.19 3.85 4.99
CA SER A 154 -6.29 3.46 6.07
C SER A 154 -5.40 2.30 5.67
N VAL A 155 -4.18 2.27 6.24
CA VAL A 155 -3.29 1.10 6.19
C VAL A 155 -3.13 0.57 7.60
N THR A 156 -3.47 -0.69 7.79
CA THR A 156 -3.28 -1.43 9.04
C THR A 156 -2.16 -2.45 8.90
N ALA A 157 -1.49 -2.78 9.99
CA ALA A 157 -0.47 -3.82 10.01
C ALA A 157 -0.68 -4.80 11.17
N ALA A 158 -0.24 -6.03 10.94
CA ALA A 158 -0.02 -7.05 11.97
C ALA A 158 1.46 -7.43 11.97
N ILE A 159 2.05 -7.58 13.14
CA ILE A 159 3.43 -8.08 13.26
C ILE A 159 3.37 -9.59 13.22
N LEU A 160 3.98 -10.17 12.20
CA LEU A 160 4.09 -11.60 11.95
C LEU A 160 5.52 -12.08 12.25
N ASP A 161 5.69 -13.38 12.38
CA ASP A 161 6.98 -14.03 12.63
C ASP A 161 7.52 -14.73 11.39
N HIS A 162 8.71 -14.30 10.96
CA HIS A 162 9.56 -14.92 9.93
C HIS A 162 10.97 -15.14 10.50
N GLN A 163 11.11 -15.62 11.76
CA GLN A 163 12.30 -15.57 12.61
C GLN A 163 12.76 -14.13 12.93
N ILE A 164 12.32 -13.17 12.17
CA ILE A 164 12.39 -11.74 12.42
C ILE A 164 10.98 -11.16 12.33
N PRO A 165 10.71 -9.99 12.94
CA PRO A 165 9.44 -9.33 12.77
C PRO A 165 9.17 -8.96 11.31
N CYS A 166 8.03 -9.38 10.79
CA CYS A 166 7.56 -9.09 9.45
C CYS A 166 6.17 -8.46 9.51
N LEU A 167 5.88 -7.44 8.73
CA LEU A 167 4.56 -6.79 8.70
C LEU A 167 3.64 -7.44 7.67
N GLY A 168 2.53 -8.03 8.13
CA GLY A 168 1.37 -8.21 7.28
C GLY A 168 0.64 -6.87 7.13
N LEU A 169 0.21 -6.50 5.94
CA LEU A 169 -0.36 -5.19 5.63
C LEU A 169 -1.76 -5.31 5.03
N ALA A 170 -2.68 -4.43 5.45
CA ALA A 170 -3.98 -4.28 4.78
C ALA A 170 -4.27 -2.81 4.47
N LEU A 171 -4.72 -2.54 3.24
CA LEU A 171 -5.19 -1.23 2.80
C LEU A 171 -6.70 -1.28 2.63
N LYS A 172 -7.41 -0.36 3.28
CA LYS A 172 -8.87 -0.23 3.21
C LYS A 172 -9.27 1.16 2.74
N GLU A 173 -10.12 1.25 1.74
CA GLU A 173 -10.88 2.46 1.41
C GLU A 173 -12.06 2.58 2.40
N HIS A 174 -12.30 3.76 2.99
CA HIS A 174 -13.38 3.92 3.97
C HIS A 174 -14.75 3.76 3.34
N PHE A 175 -14.95 4.42 2.20
CA PHE A 175 -16.13 4.29 1.37
C PHE A 175 -15.80 4.70 -0.06
N HIS A 176 -16.55 4.17 -1.03
CA HIS A 176 -16.35 4.48 -2.43
C HIS A 176 -17.44 5.43 -2.94
N ILE A 177 -17.01 6.53 -3.58
CA ILE A 177 -17.90 7.54 -4.17
C ILE A 177 -18.04 7.30 -5.67
N ASN A 178 -19.20 6.80 -6.07
CA ASN A 178 -19.59 6.68 -7.48
C ASN A 178 -20.33 7.94 -7.93
N ILE A 179 -19.97 8.44 -9.11
CA ILE A 179 -20.69 9.58 -9.73
C ILE A 179 -21.75 9.03 -10.69
N ILE A 180 -22.98 9.43 -10.48
CA ILE A 180 -24.14 9.08 -11.31
C ILE A 180 -24.14 9.98 -12.54
N LYS A 181 -23.56 9.48 -13.65
CA LYS A 181 -23.39 10.28 -14.88
C LYS A 181 -24.72 10.83 -15.45
N PRO A 182 -25.82 10.06 -15.53
CA PRO A 182 -27.10 10.61 -15.98
C PRO A 182 -27.54 11.84 -15.17
N ALA A 183 -27.39 11.81 -13.84
CA ALA A 183 -27.75 12.91 -12.98
C ALA A 183 -26.91 14.18 -13.22
N LEU A 184 -25.64 14.03 -13.62
CA LEU A 184 -24.84 15.18 -14.07
C LEU A 184 -25.45 15.85 -15.29
N THR A 185 -25.87 15.05 -16.28
CA THR A 185 -26.48 15.54 -17.52
C THR A 185 -27.80 16.27 -17.24
N GLU A 186 -28.66 15.74 -16.36
CA GLU A 186 -29.90 16.38 -15.94
C GLU A 186 -29.67 17.75 -15.27
N LEU A 187 -28.57 17.91 -14.52
CA LEU A 187 -28.18 19.16 -13.92
C LEU A 187 -27.45 20.10 -14.89
N GLY A 188 -27.25 19.67 -16.14
CA GLY A 188 -26.45 20.41 -17.14
C GLY A 188 -25.00 20.56 -16.73
N LEU A 189 -24.45 19.50 -16.11
CA LEU A 189 -23.04 19.45 -15.66
C LEU A 189 -22.25 18.45 -16.52
N VAL A 190 -21.02 18.82 -16.87
CA VAL A 190 -20.10 17.97 -17.62
C VAL A 190 -19.02 17.43 -16.67
N PRO A 191 -18.67 16.12 -16.74
CA PRO A 191 -17.58 15.56 -15.98
C PRO A 191 -16.27 16.31 -16.22
N GLY A 192 -15.51 16.54 -15.14
CA GLY A 192 -14.25 17.26 -15.23
C GLY A 192 -13.44 17.21 -13.93
N PRO A 193 -12.28 17.90 -13.85
CA PRO A 193 -11.43 17.96 -12.68
C PRO A 193 -12.13 18.40 -11.38
N TRP A 194 -13.21 19.18 -11.48
CA TRP A 194 -14.02 19.59 -10.33
C TRP A 194 -14.59 18.42 -9.52
N LEU A 195 -14.85 17.27 -10.15
CA LEU A 195 -15.29 16.07 -9.47
C LEU A 195 -14.26 15.54 -8.46
N LYS A 196 -12.97 15.77 -8.73
CA LYS A 196 -11.91 15.43 -7.76
C LYS A 196 -12.05 16.26 -6.49
N SER A 197 -12.15 17.58 -6.63
CA SER A 197 -12.33 18.50 -5.48
C SER A 197 -13.66 18.23 -4.75
N PHE A 198 -14.71 17.92 -5.51
CA PHE A 198 -16.01 17.56 -4.93
C PHE A 198 -15.92 16.29 -4.06
N LYS A 199 -15.30 15.22 -4.58
CA LYS A 199 -15.06 13.99 -3.80
C LYS A 199 -14.17 14.25 -2.59
N GLU A 200 -13.15 15.11 -2.72
CA GLU A 200 -12.29 15.49 -1.60
C GLU A 200 -13.08 16.18 -0.48
N TYR A 201 -14.03 17.06 -0.81
CA TYR A 201 -14.92 17.68 0.18
C TYR A 201 -15.77 16.65 0.91
N LEU A 202 -16.26 15.63 0.21
CA LEU A 202 -17.05 14.53 0.80
C LEU A 202 -16.18 13.65 1.71
N PHE A 203 -14.98 13.30 1.29
CA PHE A 203 -14.03 12.53 2.13
C PHE A 203 -13.60 13.30 3.39
N LEU A 204 -13.53 14.64 3.30
CA LEU A 204 -13.24 15.51 4.45
C LEU A 204 -14.48 15.77 5.32
N GLU A 205 -15.62 15.13 5.01
CA GLU A 205 -16.87 15.26 5.75
C GLU A 205 -17.27 16.74 5.99
N ARG A 206 -17.03 17.60 4.98
CA ARG A 206 -17.43 18.99 5.09
C ARG A 206 -18.94 19.13 5.27
N ALA A 207 -19.36 20.18 6.01
CA ALA A 207 -20.77 20.39 6.33
C ALA A 207 -21.67 20.39 5.07
N PRO A 208 -22.85 19.77 5.10
CA PRO A 208 -23.73 19.63 3.93
C PRO A 208 -24.18 20.96 3.30
N ASP A 209 -24.19 22.04 4.07
CA ASP A 209 -24.51 23.40 3.63
C ASP A 209 -23.33 24.13 3.00
N THR A 210 -22.11 23.56 3.05
CA THR A 210 -20.93 24.13 2.38
C THR A 210 -21.26 24.43 0.92
N VAL A 211 -20.98 25.67 0.49
CA VAL A 211 -21.15 26.05 -0.92
C VAL A 211 -20.05 25.43 -1.75
N PHE A 212 -20.45 24.65 -2.75
CA PHE A 212 -19.56 24.07 -3.76
C PHE A 212 -19.85 24.70 -5.12
N GLU A 213 -18.81 25.23 -5.77
CA GLU A 213 -18.92 25.86 -7.07
C GLU A 213 -18.37 24.96 -8.18
N VAL A 214 -19.21 24.73 -9.20
CA VAL A 214 -18.82 24.05 -10.44
C VAL A 214 -18.45 25.12 -11.46
N PRO A 215 -17.19 25.15 -11.94
CA PRO A 215 -16.73 26.18 -12.90
C PRO A 215 -17.55 26.22 -14.20
N ALA A 216 -17.69 27.39 -14.80
CA ALA A 216 -18.49 27.65 -15.99
C ALA A 216 -18.18 26.70 -17.17
N GLN A 217 -16.93 26.30 -17.34
CA GLN A 217 -16.50 25.37 -18.40
C GLN A 217 -17.07 23.95 -18.26
N TYR A 218 -17.68 23.60 -17.15
CA TYR A 218 -18.34 22.30 -16.88
C TYR A 218 -19.84 22.44 -16.70
N THR A 219 -20.40 23.58 -17.10
CA THR A 219 -21.82 23.93 -17.10
C THR A 219 -22.24 24.42 -18.48
N GLN A 220 -23.53 24.66 -18.68
CA GLN A 220 -24.04 25.11 -19.98
C GLN A 220 -23.87 26.63 -20.23
N SER A 221 -23.58 27.43 -19.20
CA SER A 221 -23.53 28.89 -19.36
C SER A 221 -22.61 29.62 -18.39
N SER A 222 -22.84 29.54 -17.12
CA SER A 222 -22.07 30.22 -16.05
C SER A 222 -21.73 29.27 -14.92
N SER A 223 -20.80 29.62 -14.05
CA SER A 223 -20.54 28.80 -12.84
C SER A 223 -21.82 28.57 -12.06
N LYS A 224 -21.99 27.37 -11.55
CA LYS A 224 -23.15 27.00 -10.74
C LYS A 224 -22.72 26.73 -9.30
N ARG A 225 -23.49 27.25 -8.35
CA ARG A 225 -23.27 27.03 -6.92
C ARG A 225 -24.33 26.09 -6.36
N PHE A 226 -23.89 25.12 -5.58
CA PHE A 226 -24.74 24.13 -4.92
C PHE A 226 -24.38 24.05 -3.44
N SER A 227 -25.34 23.68 -2.61
CA SER A 227 -25.04 23.11 -1.30
C SER A 227 -24.40 21.74 -1.54
N LEU A 228 -23.29 21.45 -0.85
CA LEU A 228 -22.53 20.21 -1.00
C LEU A 228 -23.42 18.97 -0.83
N GLY A 229 -24.23 18.93 0.23
CA GLY A 229 -25.14 17.84 0.52
C GLY A 229 -26.20 17.66 -0.58
N LYS A 230 -26.88 18.74 -1.01
CA LYS A 230 -27.89 18.67 -2.08
C LYS A 230 -27.29 18.22 -3.42
N LEU A 231 -26.05 18.59 -3.72
CA LEU A 231 -25.37 18.08 -4.92
C LEU A 231 -25.01 16.61 -4.74
N ALA A 232 -24.48 16.21 -3.58
CA ALA A 232 -24.16 14.83 -3.26
C ALA A 232 -25.38 13.91 -3.38
N ASP A 233 -26.50 14.27 -2.77
CA ASP A 233 -27.76 13.49 -2.83
C ASP A 233 -28.23 13.22 -4.27
N ARG A 234 -27.90 14.13 -5.19
CA ARG A 234 -28.31 14.01 -6.59
C ARG A 234 -27.34 13.19 -7.46
N ILE A 235 -26.03 13.37 -7.27
CA ILE A 235 -25.02 12.85 -8.20
C ILE A 235 -24.11 11.77 -7.62
N VAL A 236 -24.30 11.38 -6.33
CA VAL A 236 -23.43 10.41 -5.66
C VAL A 236 -24.20 9.15 -5.26
N GLN A 237 -23.55 8.02 -5.45
CA GLN A 237 -23.88 6.76 -4.81
C GLN A 237 -22.67 6.30 -3.98
N ILE A 238 -22.84 6.21 -2.68
CA ILE A 238 -21.83 5.68 -1.75
C ILE A 238 -21.97 4.16 -1.68
N THR A 239 -20.87 3.45 -1.79
CA THR A 239 -20.78 1.99 -1.64
C THR A 239 -19.64 1.63 -0.69
N ALA A 240 -19.57 0.36 -0.27
CA ALA A 240 -18.44 -0.14 0.50
C ALA A 240 -17.11 0.16 -0.23
N GLY A 241 -16.10 0.53 0.51
CA GLY A 241 -14.75 0.77 0.00
C GLY A 241 -14.02 -0.55 -0.23
N GLN A 242 -13.06 -0.54 -1.14
CA GLN A 242 -12.21 -1.68 -1.45
C GLN A 242 -11.23 -1.96 -0.29
N LYS A 243 -10.99 -3.26 -0.01
CA LYS A 243 -10.02 -3.72 0.98
C LYS A 243 -9.08 -4.76 0.36
N ILE A 244 -7.78 -4.60 0.54
CA ILE A 244 -6.78 -5.59 0.12
C ILE A 244 -5.85 -5.92 1.27
N ALA A 245 -5.26 -7.13 1.26
CA ALA A 245 -4.19 -7.51 2.17
C ALA A 245 -2.97 -8.03 1.40
N TYR A 246 -1.79 -7.84 2.01
CA TYR A 246 -0.50 -8.26 1.49
C TYR A 246 0.27 -8.95 2.61
N ILE A 247 0.55 -10.23 2.42
CA ILE A 247 1.23 -11.11 3.38
C ILE A 247 2.41 -11.75 2.64
N THR A 248 3.60 -11.55 3.13
CA THR A 248 4.81 -12.16 2.59
C THR A 248 5.67 -12.66 3.74
N ASP A 249 6.55 -13.60 3.48
CA ASP A 249 7.59 -14.10 4.36
C ASP A 249 7.09 -14.35 5.79
N VAL A 250 6.41 -15.47 5.96
CA VAL A 250 5.73 -15.79 7.21
C VAL A 250 5.71 -17.29 7.50
N GLY A 251 6.04 -17.67 8.73
CA GLY A 251 5.89 -19.06 9.19
C GLY A 251 4.43 -19.45 9.41
N PHE A 252 4.07 -20.69 9.09
CA PHE A 252 2.72 -21.24 9.33
C PHE A 252 2.56 -21.66 10.79
N THR A 253 2.49 -20.70 11.70
CA THR A 253 2.30 -20.90 13.15
C THR A 253 0.88 -20.52 13.56
N SER A 254 0.38 -21.07 14.67
CA SER A 254 -0.96 -20.74 15.18
C SER A 254 -1.13 -19.24 15.44
N GLU A 255 -0.08 -18.56 15.91
CA GLU A 255 -0.09 -17.13 16.20
C GLU A 255 -0.17 -16.31 14.90
N ASN A 256 0.68 -16.63 13.91
CA ASN A 256 0.62 -15.97 12.61
C ASN A 256 -0.73 -16.19 11.91
N ILE A 257 -1.26 -17.42 11.95
CA ILE A 257 -2.58 -17.75 11.38
C ILE A 257 -3.66 -16.84 11.98
N ALA A 258 -3.73 -16.74 13.32
CA ALA A 258 -4.72 -15.91 14.00
C ALA A 258 -4.59 -14.42 13.62
N ARG A 259 -3.36 -13.90 13.54
CA ARG A 259 -3.08 -12.51 13.14
C ARG A 259 -3.42 -12.24 11.67
N ILE A 260 -3.11 -13.20 10.77
CA ILE A 260 -3.45 -13.10 9.34
C ILE A 260 -4.97 -13.09 9.16
N ILE A 261 -5.70 -13.99 9.82
CA ILE A 261 -7.16 -14.05 9.76
C ILE A 261 -7.74 -12.69 10.21
N THR A 262 -7.31 -12.17 11.36
CA THR A 262 -7.80 -10.88 11.86
C THR A 262 -7.52 -9.73 10.89
N LEU A 263 -6.36 -9.73 10.21
CA LEU A 263 -5.97 -8.66 9.28
C LEU A 263 -6.70 -8.76 7.94
N ALA A 264 -6.87 -9.99 7.43
CA ALA A 264 -7.30 -10.26 6.06
C ALA A 264 -8.76 -10.72 5.94
N GLU A 265 -9.52 -10.82 7.04
CA GLU A 265 -10.92 -11.22 7.01
C GLU A 265 -11.74 -10.34 6.05
N GLY A 266 -12.42 -11.01 5.11
CA GLY A 266 -13.33 -10.38 4.14
C GLY A 266 -12.66 -9.35 3.23
N VAL A 267 -11.37 -9.49 2.90
CA VAL A 267 -10.74 -8.60 1.90
C VAL A 267 -11.18 -8.96 0.49
N ASP A 268 -11.33 -7.97 -0.37
CA ASP A 268 -11.66 -8.19 -1.79
C ASP A 268 -10.49 -8.87 -2.53
N HIS A 269 -9.25 -8.67 -2.08
CA HIS A 269 -8.09 -9.29 -2.72
C HIS A 269 -6.96 -9.52 -1.71
N LEU A 270 -6.59 -10.78 -1.56
CA LEU A 270 -5.42 -11.20 -0.79
C LEU A 270 -4.24 -11.48 -1.73
N PHE A 271 -3.13 -10.78 -1.49
CA PHE A 271 -1.81 -11.10 -2.02
C PHE A 271 -1.05 -11.81 -0.92
N ILE A 272 -0.65 -13.06 -1.15
CA ILE A 272 0.03 -13.87 -0.12
C ILE A 272 1.15 -14.70 -0.75
N GLU A 273 2.27 -14.85 -0.02
CA GLU A 273 3.35 -15.71 -0.47
C GLU A 273 2.90 -17.17 -0.62
N ALA A 274 3.60 -17.90 -1.49
CA ALA A 274 3.46 -19.35 -1.65
C ALA A 274 4.81 -19.92 -2.13
N ALA A 275 5.82 -19.82 -1.28
CA ALA A 275 7.19 -20.14 -1.67
C ALA A 275 7.40 -21.60 -2.01
N PHE A 276 6.61 -22.51 -1.42
CA PHE A 276 6.80 -23.97 -1.56
C PHE A 276 5.51 -24.68 -1.95
N LEU A 277 5.65 -25.87 -2.59
CA LEU A 277 4.57 -26.85 -2.67
C LEU A 277 4.42 -27.58 -1.34
N ASN A 278 3.25 -28.14 -1.06
CA ASN A 278 2.96 -28.84 0.19
C ASN A 278 3.78 -30.13 0.37
N GLU A 279 4.29 -30.69 -0.71
CA GLU A 279 5.24 -31.83 -0.65
C GLU A 279 6.55 -31.45 0.06
N ASP A 280 6.94 -30.15 0.00
CA ASP A 280 8.14 -29.59 0.63
C ASP A 280 7.80 -28.82 1.94
N ARG A 281 6.67 -29.13 2.60
CA ARG A 281 6.18 -28.43 3.79
C ARG A 281 7.19 -28.37 4.95
N GLU A 282 8.04 -29.38 5.08
CA GLU A 282 9.07 -29.42 6.12
C GLU A 282 10.14 -28.36 5.86
N ILE A 283 10.56 -28.21 4.59
CA ILE A 283 11.50 -27.20 4.16
C ILE A 283 10.87 -25.80 4.30
N ALA A 284 9.59 -25.65 3.94
CA ALA A 284 8.84 -24.41 4.14
C ALA A 284 8.82 -23.98 5.62
N ALA A 285 8.54 -24.92 6.51
CA ALA A 285 8.53 -24.68 7.95
C ALA A 285 9.92 -24.29 8.50
N GLU A 286 10.98 -25.00 8.07
CA GLU A 286 12.36 -24.68 8.45
C GLU A 286 12.77 -23.25 8.02
N LYS A 287 12.31 -22.84 6.84
CA LYS A 287 12.61 -21.52 6.26
C LYS A 287 11.61 -20.43 6.64
N TYR A 288 10.60 -20.73 7.45
CA TYR A 288 9.53 -19.83 7.85
C TYR A 288 8.79 -19.20 6.67
N HIS A 289 8.43 -20.04 5.68
CA HIS A 289 7.62 -19.69 4.54
C HIS A 289 6.35 -20.54 4.45
N LEU A 290 5.38 -20.08 3.66
CA LEU A 290 4.15 -20.82 3.39
C LEU A 290 4.32 -21.78 2.21
N THR A 291 3.55 -22.89 2.27
CA THR A 291 3.25 -23.67 1.09
C THR A 291 2.07 -23.07 0.32
N ALA A 292 1.94 -23.43 -0.95
CA ALA A 292 0.82 -23.05 -1.79
C ALA A 292 -0.53 -23.50 -1.18
N HIS A 293 -0.56 -24.72 -0.63
CA HIS A 293 -1.74 -25.23 0.08
C HIS A 293 -2.10 -24.38 1.30
N GLN A 294 -1.11 -23.98 2.12
CA GLN A 294 -1.32 -23.13 3.28
C GLN A 294 -1.81 -21.74 2.90
N ALA A 295 -1.27 -21.17 1.83
CA ALA A 295 -1.72 -19.88 1.30
C ALA A 295 -3.18 -19.94 0.83
N GLY A 296 -3.57 -20.99 0.10
CA GLY A 296 -4.95 -21.23 -0.33
C GLY A 296 -5.90 -21.44 0.85
N TYR A 297 -5.50 -22.25 1.83
CA TYR A 297 -6.25 -22.46 3.08
C TYR A 297 -6.50 -21.15 3.82
N LEU A 298 -5.47 -20.32 4.03
CA LEU A 298 -5.62 -19.02 4.69
C LEU A 298 -6.57 -18.09 3.92
N ALA A 299 -6.48 -18.08 2.60
CA ALA A 299 -7.40 -17.30 1.76
C ALA A 299 -8.86 -17.72 1.94
N ALA A 300 -9.12 -19.03 1.98
CA ALA A 300 -10.46 -19.58 2.20
C ALA A 300 -11.00 -19.23 3.59
N VAL A 301 -10.21 -19.47 4.64
CA VAL A 301 -10.62 -19.17 6.03
C VAL A 301 -10.85 -17.67 6.24
N CYS A 302 -10.08 -16.81 5.58
CA CYS A 302 -10.31 -15.36 5.60
C CYS A 302 -11.55 -14.93 4.79
N GLY A 303 -12.17 -15.81 4.00
CA GLY A 303 -13.33 -15.47 3.18
C GLY A 303 -13.03 -14.40 2.13
N VAL A 304 -11.84 -14.44 1.50
CA VAL A 304 -11.44 -13.43 0.51
C VAL A 304 -12.16 -13.65 -0.83
N GLU A 305 -12.41 -12.58 -1.58
CA GLU A 305 -13.04 -12.72 -2.90
C GLU A 305 -12.04 -13.19 -3.97
N ARG A 306 -10.76 -12.78 -3.85
CA ARG A 306 -9.71 -13.06 -4.83
C ARG A 306 -8.38 -13.33 -4.16
N LEU A 307 -7.70 -14.37 -4.66
CA LEU A 307 -6.37 -14.77 -4.24
C LEU A 307 -5.35 -14.51 -5.35
N THR A 308 -4.20 -13.93 -4.99
CA THR A 308 -2.99 -13.90 -5.82
C THR A 308 -1.82 -14.37 -5.00
N VAL A 309 -1.16 -15.44 -5.47
CA VAL A 309 0.05 -15.98 -4.84
C VAL A 309 1.30 -15.49 -5.57
N PHE A 310 2.37 -15.27 -4.82
CA PHE A 310 3.65 -14.77 -5.31
C PHE A 310 4.82 -15.25 -4.44
N HIS A 311 6.03 -14.77 -4.67
CA HIS A 311 7.24 -15.10 -3.91
C HIS A 311 7.60 -16.59 -3.97
N PHE A 312 7.63 -17.14 -5.20
CA PHE A 312 7.90 -18.55 -5.43
C PHE A 312 9.38 -18.87 -5.30
N SER A 313 9.72 -19.99 -4.65
CA SER A 313 11.09 -20.49 -4.62
C SER A 313 11.57 -20.83 -6.04
N PRO A 314 12.80 -20.42 -6.43
CA PRO A 314 13.40 -20.79 -7.73
C PRO A 314 13.42 -22.28 -8.01
N ARG A 315 13.28 -23.13 -7.00
CA ARG A 315 13.16 -24.59 -7.09
C ARG A 315 12.04 -25.03 -8.06
N TYR A 316 11.01 -24.21 -8.25
CA TYR A 316 9.81 -24.56 -9.03
C TYR A 316 9.73 -23.85 -10.38
N THR A 317 10.83 -23.32 -10.89
CA THR A 317 10.87 -22.59 -12.17
C THR A 317 10.27 -23.41 -13.32
N ASP A 318 10.55 -24.72 -13.37
CA ASP A 318 10.07 -25.63 -14.42
C ASP A 318 8.64 -26.14 -14.20
N ARG A 319 8.04 -25.90 -13.02
CA ARG A 319 6.70 -26.37 -12.64
C ARG A 319 5.88 -25.38 -11.81
N TYR A 320 6.06 -24.10 -12.07
CA TYR A 320 5.37 -23.03 -11.35
C TYR A 320 3.83 -23.13 -11.40
N ASP A 321 3.27 -23.71 -12.46
CA ASP A 321 1.83 -23.96 -12.57
C ASP A 321 1.29 -24.83 -11.44
N SER A 322 2.13 -25.69 -10.86
CA SER A 322 1.75 -26.56 -9.74
C SER A 322 1.46 -25.73 -8.48
N ILE A 323 2.21 -24.64 -8.25
CA ILE A 323 1.97 -23.73 -7.12
C ILE A 323 0.59 -23.05 -7.25
N TYR A 324 0.28 -22.52 -8.42
CA TYR A 324 -1.04 -21.91 -8.67
C TYR A 324 -2.18 -22.91 -8.51
N LYS A 325 -2.02 -24.12 -9.07
CA LYS A 325 -3.04 -25.16 -8.98
C LYS A 325 -3.29 -25.59 -7.53
N GLU A 326 -2.21 -25.82 -6.77
CA GLU A 326 -2.31 -26.24 -5.37
C GLU A 326 -2.97 -25.16 -4.51
N ALA A 327 -2.52 -23.89 -4.62
CA ALA A 327 -3.09 -22.77 -3.89
C ALA A 327 -4.58 -22.57 -4.23
N HIS A 328 -4.92 -22.61 -5.53
CA HIS A 328 -6.30 -22.45 -5.96
C HIS A 328 -7.21 -23.62 -5.55
N THR A 329 -6.69 -24.83 -5.61
CA THR A 329 -7.42 -26.01 -5.14
C THR A 329 -7.73 -25.90 -3.64
N ALA A 330 -6.75 -25.55 -2.82
CA ALA A 330 -6.98 -25.31 -1.40
C ALA A 330 -7.97 -24.18 -1.15
N PHE A 331 -7.86 -23.06 -1.88
CA PHE A 331 -8.77 -21.93 -1.77
C PHE A 331 -10.25 -22.27 -2.06
N LEU A 332 -10.51 -23.20 -2.97
CA LEU A 332 -11.87 -23.60 -3.34
C LEU A 332 -12.46 -24.73 -2.48
N HIS A 333 -11.62 -25.46 -1.72
CA HIS A 333 -12.07 -26.65 -0.98
C HIS A 333 -12.39 -26.36 0.50
N TYR A 334 -11.99 -25.25 1.03
CA TYR A 334 -12.28 -24.79 2.39
C TYR A 334 -13.30 -23.65 2.38
#